data_1509592825807b294e142106537f35fd
#
_entry.id   1509592825807b294e142106537f35fd
#
_cell.length_a   1.000
_cell.length_b   1.000
_cell.length_c   1.000
_cell.angle_alpha   90.00
_cell.angle_beta   90.00
_cell.angle_gamma   90.00
#
_symmetry.space_group_name_H-M   'P 1'
#
loop_
_entity.id
_entity.type
_entity.pdbx_description
1 polymer ?
#
loop_
_entity_poly.entity_id
_entity_poly.type
_entity_poly.pdbx_seq_one_letter_code
_entity_poly.pdbx_strand_id
1 'polypeptide(L)'
;MCIRDSTSIDTSPSYSPDGKFICFNSDRSGLQQLYVMRSDGSDVKRITFGKGIYGTPVWSPRGDLIAFTKMRKGKFYIGVMRTDGTGERLLTENYYQEAPSWSPNGRVLVFYRETKAGSKGEGFTASLWSIDITGYNERKLSTKTDASDPSWSSLLSK
;
A
#
# COMPACT_ATOMS: atom_id res chain seq x y z
N MET A 1 -8.74 5.03 20.29
CA MET A 1 -8.68 6.34 19.64
C MET A 1 -9.65 6.32 18.47
N CYS A 2 -10.73 7.10 18.53
CA CYS A 2 -11.71 7.15 17.43
C CYS A 2 -11.29 8.23 16.43
N ILE A 3 -11.03 7.85 15.18
CA ILE A 3 -10.83 8.77 14.04
C ILE A 3 -12.20 9.36 13.59
N ARG A 4 -13.18 9.46 14.51
CA ARG A 4 -14.57 9.74 14.19
C ARG A 4 -14.97 11.20 14.44
N ASP A 5 -14.38 12.11 13.73
CA ASP A 5 -14.89 13.48 13.65
C ASP A 5 -15.50 13.83 12.28
N SER A 6 -15.63 12.83 11.41
CA SER A 6 -16.28 12.99 10.11
C SER A 6 -17.20 11.80 9.82
N THR A 7 -18.20 12.00 8.97
CA THR A 7 -19.06 10.95 8.40
C THR A 7 -18.31 10.08 7.37
N SER A 8 -17.00 10.28 7.25
CA SER A 8 -16.15 9.66 6.25
C SER A 8 -15.71 8.25 6.66
N ILE A 9 -15.44 7.41 5.67
CA ILE A 9 -14.88 6.08 5.85
C ILE A 9 -13.36 6.20 5.89
N ASP A 10 -12.78 5.97 7.06
CA ASP A 10 -11.34 5.97 7.31
C ASP A 10 -10.86 4.53 7.54
N THR A 11 -9.89 4.07 6.76
CA THR A 11 -9.41 2.67 6.81
C THR A 11 -7.90 2.55 6.65
N SER A 12 -7.38 1.34 6.85
CA SER A 12 -5.99 0.95 6.60
C SER A 12 -4.96 1.85 7.30
N PRO A 13 -5.04 2.06 8.62
CA PRO A 13 -4.06 2.88 9.32
C PRO A 13 -2.70 2.17 9.39
N SER A 14 -1.62 2.95 9.23
CA SER A 14 -0.25 2.50 9.40
C SER A 14 0.56 3.55 10.16
N TYR A 15 1.22 3.13 11.24
CA TYR A 15 2.08 4.01 12.03
C TYR A 15 3.42 4.27 11.34
N SER A 16 3.95 5.48 11.51
CA SER A 16 5.36 5.75 11.26
C SER A 16 6.24 4.93 12.23
N PRO A 17 7.46 4.55 11.83
CA PRO A 17 8.33 3.72 12.67
C PRO A 17 8.70 4.35 14.01
N ASP A 18 8.66 5.66 14.12
CA ASP A 18 8.87 6.40 15.38
C ASP A 18 7.59 6.58 16.23
N GLY A 19 6.45 6.06 15.74
CA GLY A 19 5.15 6.12 16.40
C GLY A 19 4.49 7.50 16.47
N LYS A 20 5.05 8.53 15.82
CA LYS A 20 4.56 9.91 15.94
C LYS A 20 3.44 10.24 14.96
N PHE A 21 3.36 9.51 13.85
CA PHE A 21 2.38 9.76 12.79
C PHE A 21 1.63 8.50 12.40
N ILE A 22 0.46 8.69 11.82
CA ILE A 22 -0.38 7.64 11.23
C ILE A 22 -0.71 8.07 9.81
N CYS A 23 -0.46 7.21 8.82
CA CYS A 23 -1.06 7.35 7.48
C CYS A 23 -2.30 6.46 7.38
N PHE A 24 -3.29 6.91 6.64
CA PHE A 24 -4.56 6.19 6.43
C PHE A 24 -5.22 6.65 5.14
N ASN A 25 -6.18 5.90 4.64
CA ASN A 25 -7.00 6.38 3.53
C ASN A 25 -8.39 6.80 4.02
N SER A 26 -8.94 7.83 3.35
CA SER A 26 -10.23 8.43 3.68
C SER A 26 -10.91 8.97 2.45
N ASP A 27 -12.24 8.89 2.42
CA ASP A 27 -13.10 9.45 1.38
C ASP A 27 -13.63 10.86 1.72
N ARG A 28 -13.14 11.49 2.79
CA ARG A 28 -13.57 12.82 3.25
C ARG A 28 -13.48 13.94 2.21
N SER A 29 -12.72 13.74 1.15
CA SER A 29 -12.60 14.66 0.01
C SER A 29 -13.32 14.17 -1.27
N GLY A 30 -14.24 13.21 -1.14
CA GLY A 30 -15.05 12.61 -2.20
C GLY A 30 -14.57 11.22 -2.59
N LEU A 31 -13.42 11.07 -3.26
CA LEU A 31 -12.78 9.78 -3.52
C LEU A 31 -11.76 9.47 -2.44
N GLN A 32 -11.49 8.19 -2.23
CA GLN A 32 -10.47 7.77 -1.27
C GLN A 32 -9.09 8.30 -1.64
N GLN A 33 -8.48 8.97 -0.67
CA GLN A 33 -7.17 9.60 -0.74
C GLN A 33 -6.36 9.25 0.50
N LEU A 34 -5.05 9.47 0.46
CA LEU A 34 -4.19 9.25 1.62
C LEU A 34 -4.05 10.52 2.46
N TYR A 35 -4.06 10.31 3.74
CA TYR A 35 -3.90 11.32 4.78
C TYR A 35 -2.82 10.91 5.76
N VAL A 36 -2.20 11.90 6.36
CA VAL A 36 -1.28 11.72 7.49
C VAL A 36 -1.78 12.59 8.64
N MET A 37 -1.69 12.08 9.86
CA MET A 37 -2.01 12.80 11.10
C MET A 37 -0.98 12.48 12.18
N ARG A 38 -0.94 13.26 13.23
CA ARG A 38 -0.22 12.87 14.46
C ARG A 38 -0.87 11.68 15.12
N SER A 39 -0.10 10.91 15.88
CA SER A 39 -0.61 9.73 16.58
C SER A 39 -1.66 10.04 17.66
N ASP A 40 -1.76 11.30 18.11
CA ASP A 40 -2.83 11.79 18.99
C ASP A 40 -4.13 12.17 18.25
N GLY A 41 -4.14 12.08 16.90
CA GLY A 41 -5.28 12.43 16.04
C GLY A 41 -5.29 13.86 15.54
N SER A 42 -4.34 14.69 15.96
CA SER A 42 -4.23 16.07 15.48
C SER A 42 -3.53 16.18 14.12
N ASP A 43 -3.53 17.40 13.54
CA ASP A 43 -2.78 17.73 12.31
C ASP A 43 -3.12 16.84 11.10
N VAL A 44 -4.39 16.51 10.88
CA VAL A 44 -4.84 15.72 9.74
C VAL A 44 -4.58 16.46 8.43
N LYS A 45 -3.75 15.89 7.55
CA LYS A 45 -3.37 16.45 6.26
C LYS A 45 -3.55 15.46 5.14
N ARG A 46 -4.20 15.87 4.04
CA ARG A 46 -4.22 15.11 2.80
C ARG A 46 -2.87 15.18 2.12
N ILE A 47 -2.36 14.04 1.66
CA ILE A 47 -1.05 13.94 0.98
C ILE A 47 -1.15 13.49 -0.48
N THR A 48 -2.34 13.07 -0.97
CA THR A 48 -2.54 12.71 -2.38
C THR A 48 -3.58 13.61 -3.05
N PHE A 49 -3.26 14.11 -4.24
CA PHE A 49 -4.08 15.03 -5.04
C PHE A 49 -4.25 14.56 -6.49
N GLY A 50 -3.66 13.42 -6.83
CA GLY A 50 -3.70 12.84 -8.17
C GLY A 50 -5.07 12.26 -8.53
N LYS A 51 -5.30 12.04 -9.83
CA LYS A 51 -6.48 11.31 -10.32
C LYS A 51 -6.40 9.84 -9.91
N GLY A 52 -7.51 9.30 -9.42
CA GLY A 52 -7.66 7.90 -9.01
C GLY A 52 -8.01 7.77 -7.53
N ILE A 53 -8.15 6.52 -7.12
CA ILE A 53 -8.44 6.11 -5.75
C ILE A 53 -7.14 5.58 -5.15
N TYR A 54 -6.83 6.03 -3.94
CA TYR A 54 -5.65 5.57 -3.18
C TYR A 54 -6.11 4.79 -1.96
N GLY A 55 -5.42 3.71 -1.65
CA GLY A 55 -5.75 2.86 -0.51
C GLY A 55 -4.55 2.09 0.02
N THR A 56 -4.77 1.34 1.09
CA THR A 56 -3.80 0.47 1.75
C THR A 56 -2.41 1.09 1.94
N PRO A 57 -2.30 2.32 2.52
CA PRO A 57 -1.00 2.93 2.75
C PRO A 57 -0.23 2.17 3.82
N VAL A 58 1.06 1.94 3.60
CA VAL A 58 1.96 1.33 4.58
C VAL A 58 3.24 2.14 4.70
N TRP A 59 3.55 2.57 5.91
CA TRP A 59 4.76 3.35 6.18
C TRP A 59 6.01 2.49 6.07
N SER A 60 7.03 3.01 5.40
CA SER A 60 8.33 2.35 5.31
C SER A 60 8.98 2.22 6.70
N PRO A 61 9.62 1.09 7.02
CA PRO A 61 10.37 0.95 8.27
C PRO A 61 11.54 1.94 8.40
N ARG A 62 11.94 2.59 7.31
CA ARG A 62 12.94 3.66 7.32
C ARG A 62 12.35 5.04 7.62
N GLY A 63 11.02 5.18 7.61
CA GLY A 63 10.34 6.44 7.89
C GLY A 63 10.30 7.45 6.73
N ASP A 64 10.89 7.13 5.58
CA ASP A 64 11.10 8.04 4.46
C ASP A 64 10.03 7.98 3.37
N LEU A 65 9.34 6.84 3.26
CA LEU A 65 8.36 6.57 2.20
C LEU A 65 7.05 6.00 2.76
N ILE A 66 5.99 6.14 1.97
CA ILE A 66 4.72 5.43 2.12
C ILE A 66 4.50 4.62 0.85
N ALA A 67 4.29 3.30 0.98
CA ALA A 67 3.80 2.45 -0.10
C ALA A 67 2.27 2.49 -0.11
N PHE A 68 1.66 2.33 -1.27
CA PHE A 68 0.21 2.40 -1.43
C PHE A 68 -0.29 1.60 -2.62
N THR A 69 -1.57 1.29 -2.60
CA THR A 69 -2.33 0.85 -3.79
C THR A 69 -3.00 2.07 -4.43
N LYS A 70 -2.96 2.16 -5.76
CA LYS A 70 -3.70 3.16 -6.52
C LYS A 70 -4.54 2.47 -7.59
N MET A 71 -5.82 2.85 -7.66
CA MET A 71 -6.69 2.44 -8.77
C MET A 71 -6.95 3.63 -9.68
N ARG A 72 -6.71 3.44 -10.98
CA ARG A 72 -6.94 4.46 -12.01
C ARG A 72 -7.30 3.81 -13.33
N LYS A 73 -8.39 4.26 -13.96
CA LYS A 73 -8.86 3.75 -15.26
C LYS A 73 -9.01 2.22 -15.32
N GLY A 74 -9.53 1.60 -14.24
CA GLY A 74 -9.75 0.15 -14.16
C GLY A 74 -8.48 -0.68 -13.97
N LYS A 75 -7.34 -0.06 -13.68
CA LYS A 75 -6.08 -0.73 -13.37
C LYS A 75 -5.61 -0.38 -11.98
N PHE A 76 -4.89 -1.32 -11.40
CA PHE A 76 -4.28 -1.21 -10.07
C PHE A 76 -2.77 -1.07 -10.18
N TYR A 77 -2.22 -0.25 -9.32
CA TYR A 77 -0.80 0.06 -9.24
C TYR A 77 -0.33 -0.10 -7.79
N ILE A 78 0.84 -0.68 -7.60
CA ILE A 78 1.60 -0.52 -6.37
C ILE A 78 2.55 0.65 -6.58
N GLY A 79 2.55 1.59 -5.67
CA GLY A 79 3.37 2.78 -5.75
C GLY A 79 4.03 3.14 -4.44
N VAL A 80 4.95 4.08 -4.51
CA VAL A 80 5.62 4.70 -3.35
C VAL A 80 5.65 6.21 -3.52
N MET A 81 5.63 6.94 -2.41
CA MET A 81 5.81 8.39 -2.37
C MET A 81 6.53 8.80 -1.09
N ARG A 82 7.03 10.02 -1.03
CA ARG A 82 7.51 10.59 0.24
C ARG A 82 6.36 10.80 1.20
N THR A 83 6.67 10.93 2.47
CA THR A 83 5.67 11.08 3.55
C THR A 83 4.87 12.38 3.49
N ASP A 84 5.35 13.36 2.74
CA ASP A 84 4.65 14.60 2.42
C ASP A 84 3.76 14.52 1.17
N GLY A 85 3.71 13.34 0.50
CA GLY A 85 2.96 13.11 -0.74
C GLY A 85 3.70 13.45 -2.02
N THR A 86 4.91 13.99 -1.94
CA THR A 86 5.72 14.30 -3.13
C THR A 86 6.44 13.08 -3.68
N GLY A 87 6.91 13.16 -4.93
CA GLY A 87 7.72 12.12 -5.53
C GLY A 87 6.97 10.80 -5.75
N GLU A 88 5.67 10.84 -6.04
CA GLU A 88 4.89 9.65 -6.39
C GLU A 88 5.55 8.90 -7.55
N ARG A 89 5.75 7.60 -7.36
CA ARG A 89 6.20 6.67 -8.39
C ARG A 89 5.33 5.43 -8.37
N LEU A 90 4.78 5.08 -9.52
CA LEU A 90 4.05 3.82 -9.72
C LEU A 90 5.06 2.77 -10.15
N LEU A 91 5.19 1.70 -9.39
CA LEU A 91 6.20 0.65 -9.59
C LEU A 91 5.68 -0.46 -10.48
N THR A 92 4.39 -0.81 -10.36
CA THR A 92 3.77 -1.88 -11.14
C THR A 92 2.39 -1.45 -11.65
N GLU A 93 1.92 -2.11 -12.72
CA GLU A 93 0.57 -1.99 -13.26
C GLU A 93 -0.02 -3.37 -13.48
N ASN A 94 -1.25 -3.62 -13.01
CA ASN A 94 -1.96 -4.87 -13.28
C ASN A 94 -3.48 -4.68 -13.25
N TYR A 95 -4.23 -5.73 -13.64
CA TYR A 95 -5.69 -5.76 -13.54
C TYR A 95 -6.17 -5.68 -12.08
N TYR A 96 -5.57 -6.47 -11.17
CA TYR A 96 -5.84 -6.43 -9.75
C TYR A 96 -4.59 -6.78 -8.95
N GLN A 97 -4.19 -5.87 -8.09
CA GLN A 97 -3.08 -6.03 -7.14
C GLN A 97 -3.21 -5.01 -6.02
N GLU A 98 -2.90 -5.40 -4.78
CA GLU A 98 -2.99 -4.49 -3.64
C GLU A 98 -2.21 -4.99 -2.41
N ALA A 99 -2.40 -4.31 -1.28
CA ALA A 99 -1.86 -4.64 0.03
C ALA A 99 -0.33 -4.76 0.05
N PRO A 100 0.41 -3.69 -0.28
CA PRO A 100 1.86 -3.72 -0.18
C PRO A 100 2.33 -3.88 1.26
N SER A 101 3.39 -4.66 1.46
CA SER A 101 4.07 -4.82 2.74
C SER A 101 5.58 -4.63 2.54
N TRP A 102 6.24 -3.93 3.44
CA TRP A 102 7.65 -3.62 3.36
C TRP A 102 8.53 -4.73 3.90
N SER A 103 9.63 -5.04 3.20
CA SER A 103 10.75 -5.75 3.81
C SER A 103 11.36 -4.92 4.96
N PRO A 104 11.90 -5.55 6.01
CA PRO A 104 12.43 -4.84 7.18
C PRO A 104 13.52 -3.81 6.86
N ASN A 105 14.25 -3.98 5.77
CA ASN A 105 15.27 -3.04 5.31
C ASN A 105 14.71 -1.89 4.44
N GLY A 106 13.39 -1.86 4.18
CA GLY A 106 12.74 -0.83 3.40
C GLY A 106 13.13 -0.78 1.92
N ARG A 107 13.60 -1.88 1.33
CA ARG A 107 14.06 -1.93 -0.08
C ARG A 107 13.16 -2.71 -1.01
N VAL A 108 12.35 -3.61 -0.48
CA VAL A 108 11.49 -4.51 -1.26
C VAL A 108 10.07 -4.39 -0.74
N LEU A 109 9.12 -4.38 -1.66
CA LEU A 109 7.70 -4.54 -1.37
C LEU A 109 7.27 -5.95 -1.75
N VAL A 110 6.42 -6.56 -0.92
CA VAL A 110 5.61 -7.73 -1.27
C VAL A 110 4.16 -7.28 -1.33
N PHE A 111 3.43 -7.78 -2.29
CA PHE A 111 2.01 -7.48 -2.50
C PHE A 111 1.33 -8.70 -3.10
N TYR A 112 0.02 -8.76 -3.05
CA TYR A 112 -0.69 -9.80 -3.77
C TYR A 112 -1.22 -9.30 -5.11
N ARG A 113 -1.36 -10.24 -6.05
CA ARG A 113 -1.86 -10.00 -7.39
C ARG A 113 -2.75 -11.15 -7.82
N GLU A 114 -3.90 -10.81 -8.41
CA GLU A 114 -4.74 -11.78 -9.09
C GLU A 114 -4.35 -11.89 -10.57
N THR A 115 -4.27 -13.12 -11.03
CA THR A 115 -4.09 -13.45 -12.45
C THR A 115 -5.19 -14.39 -12.88
N LYS A 116 -5.62 -14.30 -14.15
CA LYS A 116 -6.60 -15.26 -14.69
C LYS A 116 -6.04 -16.67 -14.63
N ALA A 117 -6.83 -17.60 -14.11
CA ALA A 117 -6.46 -19.02 -14.07
C ALA A 117 -6.55 -19.61 -15.49
N GLY A 118 -5.39 -19.95 -16.08
CA GLY A 118 -5.23 -20.76 -17.28
C GLY A 118 -6.03 -20.35 -18.53
N SER A 119 -5.86 -21.13 -19.60
CA SER A 119 -6.49 -20.91 -20.90
C SER A 119 -8.00 -21.25 -20.97
N LYS A 120 -8.58 -21.85 -19.95
CA LYS A 120 -10.02 -22.17 -19.85
C LYS A 120 -10.83 -21.15 -19.07
N GLY A 121 -10.22 -20.04 -18.61
CA GLY A 121 -10.88 -18.79 -18.28
C GLY A 121 -11.83 -18.76 -17.08
N GLU A 122 -11.94 -19.80 -16.28
CA GLU A 122 -12.80 -19.81 -15.10
C GLU A 122 -11.97 -19.63 -13.83
N GLY A 123 -12.04 -18.41 -13.24
CA GLY A 123 -11.46 -18.08 -11.95
C GLY A 123 -10.21 -17.21 -12.03
N PHE A 124 -9.79 -16.77 -10.85
CA PHE A 124 -8.57 -16.00 -10.62
C PHE A 124 -7.71 -16.78 -9.62
N THR A 125 -6.41 -16.65 -9.76
CA THR A 125 -5.42 -17.18 -8.82
C THR A 125 -4.76 -16.01 -8.14
N ALA A 126 -4.85 -15.96 -6.81
CA ALA A 126 -4.14 -14.99 -5.99
C ALA A 126 -2.72 -15.46 -5.70
N SER A 127 -1.73 -14.65 -5.91
CA SER A 127 -0.33 -14.98 -5.66
C SER A 127 0.46 -13.78 -5.16
N LEU A 128 1.50 -14.07 -4.38
CA LEU A 128 2.39 -13.05 -3.86
C LEU A 128 3.46 -12.68 -4.90
N TRP A 129 3.75 -11.41 -4.95
CA TRP A 129 4.78 -10.82 -5.81
C TRP A 129 5.69 -9.92 -5.00
N SER A 130 6.91 -9.78 -5.42
CA SER A 130 7.86 -8.82 -4.84
C SER A 130 8.43 -7.91 -5.91
N ILE A 131 8.80 -6.67 -5.51
CA ILE A 131 9.44 -5.68 -6.36
C ILE A 131 10.36 -4.80 -5.53
N ASP A 132 11.49 -4.39 -6.12
CA ASP A 132 12.34 -3.36 -5.53
C ASP A 132 11.66 -1.99 -5.57
N ILE A 133 11.95 -1.13 -4.60
CA ILE A 133 11.46 0.27 -4.61
C ILE A 133 11.97 1.08 -5.80
N THR A 134 12.95 0.57 -6.53
CA THR A 134 13.42 1.14 -7.80
C THR A 134 12.49 0.85 -8.97
N GLY A 135 11.54 -0.11 -8.82
CA GLY A 135 10.65 -0.57 -9.87
C GLY A 135 11.23 -1.73 -10.70
N TYR A 136 12.37 -2.29 -10.29
CA TYR A 136 13.01 -3.44 -10.93
C TYR A 136 12.85 -4.72 -10.10
N ASN A 137 13.28 -5.85 -10.67
CA ASN A 137 13.29 -7.18 -10.04
C ASN A 137 11.90 -7.64 -9.58
N GLU A 138 10.85 -7.30 -10.34
CA GLU A 138 9.52 -7.83 -10.10
C GLU A 138 9.53 -9.35 -10.33
N ARG A 139 9.05 -10.10 -9.33
CA ARG A 139 8.98 -11.56 -9.43
C ARG A 139 7.83 -12.13 -8.61
N LYS A 140 7.26 -13.22 -9.13
CA LYS A 140 6.31 -14.05 -8.38
C LYS A 140 7.03 -14.82 -7.28
N LEU A 141 6.45 -14.84 -6.09
CA LEU A 141 6.90 -15.69 -5.00
C LEU A 141 6.17 -17.03 -5.06
N SER A 142 6.92 -18.12 -4.85
CA SER A 142 6.34 -19.46 -4.87
C SER A 142 5.56 -19.70 -3.57
N THR A 143 4.26 -19.95 -3.70
CA THR A 143 3.37 -20.39 -2.63
C THR A 143 2.72 -21.72 -3.04
N LYS A 144 2.42 -22.59 -2.06
CA LYS A 144 1.79 -23.90 -2.35
C LYS A 144 0.31 -23.75 -2.73
N THR A 145 -0.32 -22.69 -2.27
CA THR A 145 -1.74 -22.37 -2.48
C THR A 145 -1.87 -20.89 -2.87
N ASP A 146 -3.08 -20.45 -3.18
CA ASP A 146 -3.42 -19.05 -3.29
C ASP A 146 -3.02 -18.31 -2.02
N ALA A 147 -2.51 -17.08 -2.17
CA ALA A 147 -2.01 -16.29 -1.07
C ALA A 147 -2.31 -14.78 -1.28
N SER A 148 -2.74 -14.12 -0.20
CA SER A 148 -3.03 -12.68 -0.11
C SER A 148 -2.45 -12.10 1.17
N ASP A 149 -2.59 -10.80 1.36
CA ASP A 149 -2.28 -10.06 2.59
C ASP A 149 -0.88 -10.36 3.17
N PRO A 150 0.18 -10.15 2.39
CA PRO A 150 1.52 -10.48 2.83
C PRO A 150 1.97 -9.62 3.99
N SER A 151 2.68 -10.22 4.92
CA SER A 151 3.36 -9.52 6.00
C SER A 151 4.79 -10.03 6.14
N TRP A 152 5.74 -9.12 6.36
CA TRP A 152 7.12 -9.48 6.67
C TRP A 152 7.30 -9.67 8.17
N SER A 153 8.09 -10.65 8.55
CA SER A 153 8.60 -10.74 9.92
C SER A 153 9.67 -9.67 10.16
N SER A 154 9.84 -9.26 11.41
CA SER A 154 11.02 -8.48 11.81
C SER A 154 12.30 -9.26 11.49
N LEU A 155 13.43 -8.54 11.33
CA LEU A 155 14.73 -9.19 11.25
C LEU A 155 14.93 -10.02 12.51
N LEU A 156 15.23 -11.32 12.35
CA LEU A 156 15.65 -12.16 13.47
C LEU A 156 16.98 -11.60 13.97
N SER A 157 17.04 -11.25 15.26
CA SER A 157 18.32 -11.01 15.93
C SER A 157 19.15 -12.28 15.85
N LYS A 158 20.37 -12.16 15.33
CA LYS A 158 21.36 -13.25 15.37
C LYS A 158 21.83 -13.47 16.80
#